data_2e4b2e1a2f1f1018aa18321a44a595cb
#
_entry.id   2e4b2e1a2f1f1018aa18321a44a595cb
#
_cell.length_a   1.000
_cell.length_b   1.000
_cell.length_c   1.000
_cell.angle_alpha   90.00
_cell.angle_beta   90.00
_cell.angle_gamma   90.00
#
_symmetry.space_group_name_H-M   'P 1'
#
loop_
_entity.id
_entity.type
_entity.pdbx_description
1 polymer ?
#
loop_
_entity_poly.entity_id
_entity_poly.type
_entity_poly.pdbx_seq_one_letter_code
_entity_poly.pdbx_strand_id
1 'polypeptide(L)'
;MKIINKINGRSDNISKMITHVIENNIEGDILDIGVFKGFSSHKAVEKLLQLGVTNRDVYLYDTFEGMVEPTDDDGDKIKSIYKRETKNGSASWAKGSLEEVKENMESLEYPKDRIHYVKGMVEDTLLNHPHKKVAYMRLDTDYYSSTKIELD
;
A
#
# COMPACT_ATOMS: atom_id res chain seq x y z
N MET A 1 -5.08 -24.00 3.51
CA MET A 1 -5.46 -23.98 2.08
C MET A 1 -6.26 -22.73 1.66
N LYS A 2 -7.28 -22.25 2.40
CA LYS A 2 -8.05 -21.03 2.03
C LYS A 2 -7.24 -19.71 2.04
N ILE A 3 -6.28 -19.56 2.94
CA ILE A 3 -5.44 -18.35 3.05
C ILE A 3 -4.48 -18.25 1.85
N ILE A 4 -3.86 -19.35 1.46
CA ILE A 4 -2.91 -19.40 0.33
C ILE A 4 -3.62 -19.04 -0.99
N ASN A 5 -4.85 -19.53 -1.21
CA ASN A 5 -5.62 -19.19 -2.40
C ASN A 5 -6.04 -17.72 -2.45
N LYS A 6 -6.29 -17.09 -1.29
CA LYS A 6 -6.64 -15.67 -1.21
C LYS A 6 -5.40 -14.78 -1.49
N ILE A 7 -4.22 -15.19 -1.02
CA ILE A 7 -2.95 -14.50 -1.29
C ILE A 7 -2.60 -14.62 -2.77
N ASN A 8 -2.72 -15.80 -3.37
CA ASN A 8 -2.45 -16.02 -4.79
C ASN A 8 -3.38 -15.18 -5.67
N GLY A 9 -4.69 -15.14 -5.38
CA GLY A 9 -5.64 -14.32 -6.14
C GLY A 9 -5.32 -12.82 -6.08
N ARG A 10 -4.89 -12.30 -4.93
CA ARG A 10 -4.47 -10.90 -4.77
C ARG A 10 -3.20 -10.61 -5.58
N SER A 11 -2.20 -11.47 -5.49
CA SER A 11 -0.96 -11.38 -6.25
C SER A 11 -1.22 -11.39 -7.76
N ASP A 12 -2.10 -12.29 -8.23
CA ASP A 12 -2.47 -12.40 -9.64
C ASP A 12 -3.18 -11.14 -10.14
N ASN A 13 -4.05 -10.54 -9.34
CA ASN A 13 -4.72 -9.30 -9.69
C ASN A 13 -3.75 -8.13 -9.81
N ILE A 14 -2.82 -7.95 -8.86
CA ILE A 14 -1.79 -6.90 -8.93
C ILE A 14 -0.98 -7.08 -10.21
N SER A 15 -0.48 -8.29 -10.47
CA SER A 15 0.32 -8.58 -11.67
C SER A 15 -0.44 -8.28 -12.96
N LYS A 16 -1.72 -8.65 -13.05
CA LYS A 16 -2.59 -8.36 -14.20
C LYS A 16 -2.80 -6.87 -14.41
N MET A 17 -3.04 -6.12 -13.34
CA MET A 17 -3.27 -4.68 -13.41
C MET A 17 -2.00 -3.93 -13.83
N ILE A 18 -0.84 -4.27 -13.27
CA ILE A 18 0.44 -3.69 -13.68
C ILE A 18 0.74 -4.02 -15.16
N THR A 19 0.51 -5.28 -15.58
CA THR A 19 0.65 -5.65 -16.99
C THR A 19 -0.24 -4.79 -17.88
N HIS A 20 -1.53 -4.65 -17.53
CA HIS A 20 -2.48 -3.83 -18.27
C HIS A 20 -2.02 -2.37 -18.39
N VAL A 21 -1.54 -1.78 -17.31
CA VAL A 21 -1.01 -0.40 -17.29
C VAL A 21 0.15 -0.24 -18.28
N ILE A 22 1.08 -1.19 -18.29
CA ILE A 22 2.27 -1.10 -19.15
C ILE A 22 1.94 -1.39 -20.62
N GLU A 23 1.17 -2.43 -20.90
CA GLU A 23 0.80 -2.81 -22.28
C GLU A 23 -0.07 -1.75 -22.97
N ASN A 24 -0.88 -1.00 -22.21
CA ASN A 24 -1.71 0.08 -22.74
C ASN A 24 -1.04 1.45 -22.66
N ASN A 25 0.23 1.54 -22.29
CA ASN A 25 1.00 2.78 -22.16
C ASN A 25 0.30 3.83 -21.27
N ILE A 26 -0.36 3.38 -20.18
CA ILE A 26 -0.98 4.29 -19.21
C ILE A 26 0.14 4.98 -18.43
N GLU A 27 0.24 6.30 -18.58
CA GLU A 27 1.26 7.10 -17.93
C GLU A 27 0.91 7.41 -16.48
N GLY A 28 1.92 7.51 -15.61
CA GLY A 28 1.77 7.96 -14.24
C GLY A 28 2.48 7.05 -13.23
N ASP A 29 2.33 7.42 -11.97
CA ASP A 29 2.94 6.76 -10.83
C ASP A 29 2.16 5.51 -10.42
N ILE A 30 2.81 4.66 -9.66
CA ILE A 30 2.23 3.48 -9.02
C ILE A 30 2.09 3.77 -7.53
N LEU A 31 0.88 3.76 -7.00
CA LEU A 31 0.59 4.07 -5.60
C LEU A 31 0.09 2.82 -4.87
N ASP A 32 0.68 2.53 -3.72
CA ASP A 32 0.20 1.53 -2.77
C ASP A 32 -0.09 2.24 -1.44
N ILE A 33 -1.37 2.33 -1.08
CA ILE A 33 -1.85 3.04 0.10
C ILE A 33 -2.42 2.00 1.07
N GLY A 34 -1.80 1.93 2.27
CA GLY A 34 -1.99 0.83 3.21
C GLY A 34 -1.06 -0.34 2.89
N VAL A 35 0.23 -0.11 3.10
CA VAL A 35 1.34 -0.98 2.66
C VAL A 35 1.50 -2.21 3.54
N PHE A 36 1.28 -2.07 4.86
CA PHE A 36 1.53 -3.11 5.85
C PHE A 36 2.98 -3.60 5.77
N LYS A 37 3.22 -4.87 5.39
CA LYS A 37 4.56 -5.49 5.24
C LYS A 37 5.13 -5.39 3.82
N GLY A 38 4.51 -4.63 2.93
CA GLY A 38 5.02 -4.38 1.58
C GLY A 38 4.75 -5.47 0.55
N PHE A 39 3.92 -6.48 0.85
CA PHE A 39 3.67 -7.59 -0.09
C PHE A 39 3.10 -7.11 -1.43
N SER A 40 2.13 -6.20 -1.41
CA SER A 40 1.48 -5.68 -2.62
C SER A 40 2.43 -4.83 -3.44
N SER A 41 3.17 -3.94 -2.77
CA SER A 41 4.21 -3.10 -3.41
C SER A 41 5.31 -3.96 -4.04
N HIS A 42 5.80 -4.98 -3.31
CA HIS A 42 6.81 -5.92 -3.81
C HIS A 42 6.32 -6.62 -5.09
N LYS A 43 5.07 -7.10 -5.11
CA LYS A 43 4.48 -7.75 -6.29
C LYS A 43 4.30 -6.81 -7.47
N ALA A 44 3.95 -5.55 -7.23
CA ALA A 44 3.86 -4.55 -8.29
C ALA A 44 5.24 -4.28 -8.92
N VAL A 45 6.26 -4.06 -8.09
CA VAL A 45 7.64 -3.81 -8.55
C VAL A 45 8.25 -5.04 -9.21
N GLU A 46 8.06 -6.23 -8.64
CA GLU A 46 8.48 -7.50 -9.27
C GLU A 46 7.89 -7.63 -10.68
N LYS A 47 6.62 -7.24 -10.85
CA LYS A 47 5.96 -7.30 -12.16
C LYS A 47 6.51 -6.24 -13.14
N LEU A 48 6.81 -5.04 -12.67
CA LEU A 48 7.49 -4.02 -13.49
C LEU A 48 8.83 -4.53 -14.01
N LEU A 49 9.65 -5.14 -13.13
CA LEU A 49 10.93 -5.75 -13.51
C LEU A 49 10.77 -6.88 -14.54
N GLN A 50 9.78 -7.76 -14.37
CA GLN A 50 9.49 -8.83 -15.34
C GLN A 50 9.11 -8.27 -16.73
N LEU A 51 8.54 -7.07 -16.77
CA LEU A 51 8.19 -6.37 -18.01
C LEU A 51 9.32 -5.49 -18.54
N GLY A 52 10.49 -5.47 -17.90
CA GLY A 52 11.64 -4.65 -18.28
C GLY A 52 11.45 -3.16 -18.02
N VAL A 53 10.54 -2.79 -17.11
CA VAL A 53 10.19 -1.40 -16.79
C VAL A 53 10.84 -0.99 -15.47
N THR A 54 11.71 0.02 -15.52
CA THR A 54 12.45 0.52 -14.35
C THR A 54 12.35 2.05 -14.18
N ASN A 55 11.49 2.69 -14.96
CA ASN A 55 11.36 4.15 -15.03
C ASN A 55 10.06 4.69 -14.42
N ARG A 56 9.31 3.88 -13.69
CA ARG A 56 8.11 4.29 -12.96
C ARG A 56 8.43 4.64 -11.53
N ASP A 57 7.87 5.73 -11.03
CA ASP A 57 7.91 6.05 -9.61
C ASP A 57 6.85 5.24 -8.86
N VAL A 58 7.26 4.66 -7.73
CA VAL A 58 6.41 3.82 -6.89
C VAL A 58 6.34 4.44 -5.50
N TYR A 59 5.14 4.79 -5.06
CA TYR A 59 4.90 5.45 -3.78
C TYR A 59 4.20 4.50 -2.83
N LEU A 60 4.76 4.36 -1.63
CA LEU A 60 4.28 3.52 -0.55
C LEU A 60 3.81 4.40 0.61
N TYR A 61 2.50 4.50 0.78
CA TYR A 61 1.87 5.31 1.83
C TYR A 61 1.43 4.43 2.98
N ASP A 62 1.96 4.66 4.18
CA ASP A 62 1.56 3.96 5.40
C ASP A 62 2.03 4.75 6.63
N THR A 63 1.42 4.54 7.77
CA THR A 63 1.97 5.03 9.04
C THR A 63 3.27 4.31 9.40
N PHE A 64 3.43 3.05 8.95
CA PHE A 64 4.48 2.10 9.34
C PHE A 64 4.55 1.86 10.86
N GLU A 65 3.46 2.14 11.55
CA GLU A 65 3.32 2.00 13.01
C GLU A 65 2.15 1.11 13.40
N GLY A 66 1.38 0.67 12.40
CA GLY A 66 0.15 -0.11 12.56
C GLY A 66 -1.10 0.76 12.51
N MET A 67 -2.23 0.17 12.81
CA MET A 67 -3.52 0.85 12.76
C MET A 67 -3.64 1.90 13.88
N VAL A 68 -4.16 3.06 13.51
CA VAL A 68 -4.51 4.14 14.46
C VAL A 68 -5.88 3.89 15.11
N GLU A 69 -6.23 4.67 16.11
CA GLU A 69 -7.55 4.59 16.74
C GLU A 69 -8.65 4.98 15.74
N PRO A 70 -9.67 4.13 15.55
CA PRO A 70 -10.75 4.41 14.61
C PRO A 70 -11.67 5.52 15.12
N THR A 71 -12.23 6.27 14.19
CA THR A 71 -13.22 7.31 14.45
C THR A 71 -14.64 6.75 14.57
N ASP A 72 -15.62 7.62 14.80
CA ASP A 72 -17.03 7.23 14.85
C ASP A 72 -17.56 6.75 13.48
N ASP A 73 -16.99 7.26 12.40
CA ASP A 73 -17.38 6.92 11.03
C ASP A 73 -16.93 5.51 10.59
N ASP A 74 -15.96 4.91 11.28
CA ASP A 74 -15.42 3.58 10.95
C ASP A 74 -16.32 2.42 11.46
N GLY A 75 -17.30 2.74 12.27
CA GLY A 75 -18.32 1.82 12.75
C GLY A 75 -17.87 0.88 13.88
N ASP A 76 -18.85 0.31 14.58
CA ASP A 76 -18.64 -0.47 15.81
C ASP A 76 -17.80 -1.75 15.60
N LYS A 77 -17.87 -2.34 14.42
CA LYS A 77 -17.10 -3.56 14.11
C LYS A 77 -15.61 -3.28 14.11
N ILE A 78 -15.18 -2.22 13.46
CA ILE A 78 -13.76 -1.82 13.41
C ILE A 78 -13.28 -1.41 14.80
N LYS A 79 -14.05 -0.60 15.53
CA LYS A 79 -13.73 -0.22 16.92
C LYS A 79 -13.55 -1.42 17.83
N SER A 80 -14.40 -2.44 17.71
CA SER A 80 -14.31 -3.68 18.51
C SER A 80 -13.07 -4.50 18.14
N ILE A 81 -12.70 -4.58 16.87
CA ILE A 81 -11.47 -5.24 16.40
C ILE A 81 -10.25 -4.48 16.94
N TYR A 82 -10.21 -3.16 16.77
CA TYR A 82 -9.11 -2.33 17.27
C TYR A 82 -8.91 -2.51 18.76
N LYS A 83 -9.98 -2.42 19.57
CA LYS A 83 -9.93 -2.62 21.02
C LYS A 83 -9.40 -4.00 21.41
N ARG A 84 -9.77 -5.05 20.69
CA ARG A 84 -9.30 -6.43 20.93
C ARG A 84 -7.83 -6.59 20.58
N GLU A 85 -7.38 -6.02 19.49
CA GLU A 85 -6.02 -6.17 18.96
C GLU A 85 -5.03 -5.15 19.54
N THR A 86 -5.52 -4.13 20.25
CA THR A 86 -4.68 -3.13 20.93
C THR A 86 -4.38 -3.60 22.35
N LYS A 87 -3.11 -3.88 22.61
CA LYS A 87 -2.60 -4.16 23.96
C LYS A 87 -1.69 -3.00 24.40
N ASN A 88 -1.94 -2.48 25.60
CA ASN A 88 -1.12 -1.41 26.21
C ASN A 88 -1.00 -0.14 25.36
N GLY A 89 -2.07 0.26 24.65
CA GLY A 89 -2.10 1.49 23.86
C GLY A 89 -1.34 1.43 22.54
N SER A 90 -0.83 0.28 22.14
CA SER A 90 -0.19 0.06 20.85
C SER A 90 -0.98 -0.97 20.05
N ALA A 91 -1.46 -0.57 18.88
CA ALA A 91 -2.08 -1.50 17.95
C ALA A 91 -0.99 -2.39 17.35
N SER A 92 -1.00 -3.68 17.71
CA SER A 92 -0.15 -4.68 17.05
C SER A 92 -0.76 -5.16 15.73
N TRP A 93 -2.00 -4.79 15.47
CA TRP A 93 -2.74 -5.17 14.29
C TRP A 93 -2.24 -4.39 13.06
N ALA A 94 -1.99 -5.13 11.98
CA ALA A 94 -1.51 -4.60 10.70
C ALA A 94 -0.20 -3.76 10.82
N LYS A 95 0.66 -4.08 11.80
CA LYS A 95 1.95 -3.40 11.94
C LYS A 95 2.98 -4.01 10.99
N GLY A 96 3.49 -3.20 10.07
CA GLY A 96 4.70 -3.43 9.30
C GLY A 96 5.62 -2.24 9.53
N SER A 97 6.85 -2.45 10.00
CA SER A 97 7.78 -1.35 10.19
C SER A 97 8.34 -0.85 8.86
N LEU A 98 8.73 0.41 8.81
CA LEU A 98 9.36 0.98 7.62
C LEU A 98 10.63 0.22 7.22
N GLU A 99 11.40 -0.24 8.22
CA GLU A 99 12.62 -1.03 8.02
C GLU A 99 12.29 -2.38 7.35
N GLU A 100 11.28 -3.10 7.87
CA GLU A 100 10.83 -4.37 7.30
C GLU A 100 10.37 -4.20 5.83
N VAL A 101 9.63 -3.13 5.53
CA VAL A 101 9.18 -2.83 4.17
C VAL A 101 10.36 -2.47 3.27
N LYS A 102 11.31 -1.67 3.74
CA LYS A 102 12.53 -1.35 2.99
C LYS A 102 13.35 -2.59 2.67
N GLU A 103 13.61 -3.45 3.64
CA GLU A 103 14.31 -4.71 3.42
C GLU A 103 13.63 -5.58 2.36
N ASN A 104 12.29 -5.69 2.41
CA ASN A 104 11.52 -6.42 1.41
C ASN A 104 11.66 -5.81 0.01
N MET A 105 11.63 -4.49 -0.11
CA MET A 105 11.75 -3.79 -1.40
C MET A 105 13.18 -3.82 -1.93
N GLU A 106 14.18 -3.70 -1.06
CA GLU A 106 15.61 -3.74 -1.44
C GLU A 106 16.07 -5.11 -1.95
N SER A 107 15.30 -6.17 -1.70
CA SER A 107 15.53 -7.48 -2.30
C SER A 107 15.32 -7.50 -3.82
N LEU A 108 14.66 -6.47 -4.36
CA LEU A 108 14.41 -6.30 -5.79
C LEU A 108 15.47 -5.38 -6.43
N GLU A 109 15.90 -5.72 -7.65
CA GLU A 109 16.85 -4.92 -8.44
C GLU A 109 16.16 -3.73 -9.14
N TYR A 110 15.29 -3.01 -8.41
CA TYR A 110 14.62 -1.80 -8.90
C TYR A 110 15.39 -0.54 -8.47
N PRO A 111 15.43 0.54 -9.28
CA PRO A 111 16.10 1.77 -8.91
C PRO A 111 15.58 2.34 -7.59
N LYS A 112 16.46 2.49 -6.59
CA LYS A 112 16.09 2.91 -5.23
C LYS A 112 15.54 4.33 -5.16
N ASP A 113 16.00 5.20 -6.06
CA ASP A 113 15.54 6.58 -6.20
C ASP A 113 14.13 6.69 -6.80
N ARG A 114 13.55 5.57 -7.26
CA ARG A 114 12.19 5.46 -7.78
C ARG A 114 11.22 4.81 -6.80
N ILE A 115 11.66 4.42 -5.63
CA ILE A 115 10.80 3.90 -4.56
C ILE A 115 10.71 4.93 -3.45
N HIS A 116 9.52 5.47 -3.25
CA HIS A 116 9.25 6.57 -2.32
C HIS A 116 8.41 6.04 -1.13
N TYR A 117 8.96 6.14 0.06
CA TYR A 117 8.27 5.75 1.30
C TYR A 117 7.69 7.01 1.95
N VAL A 118 6.38 7.10 1.97
CA VAL A 118 5.66 8.27 2.50
C VAL A 118 5.03 7.88 3.84
N LYS A 119 5.76 8.19 4.92
CA LYS A 119 5.33 7.88 6.28
C LYS A 119 4.37 8.92 6.81
N GLY A 120 3.22 8.48 7.30
CA GLY A 120 2.21 9.29 7.97
C GLY A 120 0.78 8.85 7.67
N MET A 121 -0.16 9.59 8.21
CA MET A 121 -1.58 9.40 7.89
C MET A 121 -1.82 9.80 6.44
N VAL A 122 -2.62 9.03 5.71
CA VAL A 122 -2.91 9.31 4.30
C VAL A 122 -3.65 10.64 4.14
N GLU A 123 -4.47 11.00 5.11
CA GLU A 123 -5.21 12.27 5.18
C GLU A 123 -4.29 13.49 5.09
N ASP A 124 -3.08 13.39 5.63
CA ASP A 124 -2.09 14.46 5.60
C ASP A 124 -1.09 14.30 4.44
N THR A 125 -0.67 13.07 4.18
CA THR A 125 0.44 12.82 3.28
C THR A 125 0.06 12.85 1.80
N LEU A 126 -1.12 12.36 1.43
CA LEU A 126 -1.55 12.35 0.03
C LEU A 126 -1.73 13.75 -0.54
N LEU A 127 -2.27 14.68 0.26
CA LEU A 127 -2.44 16.08 -0.14
C LEU A 127 -1.09 16.82 -0.29
N ASN A 128 -0.07 16.42 0.46
CA ASN A 128 1.25 17.03 0.43
C ASN A 128 2.19 16.44 -0.64
N HIS A 129 1.78 15.37 -1.32
CA HIS A 129 2.53 14.73 -2.39
C HIS A 129 1.67 14.63 -3.65
N PRO A 130 1.40 15.76 -4.34
CA PRO A 130 0.52 15.76 -5.49
C PRO A 130 1.14 14.99 -6.66
N HIS A 131 0.43 14.00 -7.17
CA HIS A 131 0.80 13.25 -8.34
C HIS A 131 0.21 13.90 -9.59
N LYS A 132 1.04 14.09 -10.63
CA LYS A 132 0.54 14.64 -11.90
C LYS A 132 -0.35 13.66 -12.65
N LYS A 133 0.01 12.39 -12.59
CA LYS A 133 -0.73 11.27 -13.18
C LYS A 133 -0.53 10.04 -12.32
N VAL A 134 -1.58 9.27 -12.12
CA VAL A 134 -1.55 7.99 -11.44
C VAL A 134 -1.96 6.91 -12.42
N ALA A 135 -1.10 5.95 -12.66
CA ALA A 135 -1.35 4.83 -13.57
C ALA A 135 -2.02 3.66 -12.86
N TYR A 136 -1.67 3.45 -11.59
CA TYR A 136 -2.23 2.41 -10.74
C TYR A 136 -2.28 2.89 -9.30
N MET A 137 -3.39 2.63 -8.64
CA MET A 137 -3.57 2.94 -7.23
C MET A 137 -4.24 1.76 -6.53
N ARG A 138 -3.66 1.31 -5.43
CA ARG A 138 -4.25 0.34 -4.53
C ARG A 138 -4.59 1.02 -3.21
N LEU A 139 -5.84 0.87 -2.79
CA LEU A 139 -6.40 1.42 -1.56
C LEU A 139 -6.70 0.27 -0.60
N ASP A 140 -6.07 0.24 0.57
CA ASP A 140 -6.23 -0.82 1.60
C ASP A 140 -5.96 -0.29 3.01
N THR A 141 -6.51 0.89 3.32
CA THR A 141 -6.36 1.56 4.62
C THR A 141 -7.37 1.12 5.68
N ASP A 142 -8.41 0.37 5.25
CA ASP A 142 -9.46 -0.23 6.09
C ASP A 142 -10.42 0.78 6.79
N TYR A 143 -10.15 2.11 6.74
CA TYR A 143 -10.95 3.13 7.40
C TYR A 143 -11.75 4.00 6.43
N TYR A 144 -12.93 4.44 6.86
CA TYR A 144 -13.82 5.28 6.05
C TYR A 144 -13.19 6.64 5.72
N SER A 145 -12.63 7.32 6.73
CA SER A 145 -12.01 8.64 6.56
C SER A 145 -10.86 8.59 5.56
N SER A 146 -9.97 7.61 5.69
CA SER A 146 -8.84 7.40 4.79
C SER A 146 -9.31 7.13 3.38
N THR A 147 -10.22 6.16 3.19
CA THR A 147 -10.75 5.82 1.86
C THR A 147 -11.47 7.00 1.20
N LYS A 148 -12.15 7.85 1.97
CA LYS A 148 -12.80 9.04 1.44
C LYS A 148 -11.79 10.03 0.87
N ILE A 149 -10.73 10.34 1.61
CA ILE A 149 -9.65 11.25 1.15
C ILE A 149 -8.93 10.69 -0.09
N GLU A 150 -8.74 9.38 -0.14
CA GLU A 150 -8.10 8.70 -1.27
C GLU A 150 -8.91 8.80 -2.58
N LEU A 151 -10.22 8.99 -2.48
CA LEU A 151 -11.14 9.04 -3.62
C LEU A 151 -11.56 10.46 -4.03
N ASP A 152 -11.35 11.47 -3.18
CA ASP A 152 -11.62 12.89 -3.44
C ASP A 152 -10.45 13.55 -4.21
#